data_6329944e4c28fa8275b038dc561bd301
#
_entry.id   6329944e4c28fa8275b038dc561bd301
#
_cell.length_a   1.000
_cell.length_b   1.000
_cell.length_c   1.000
_cell.angle_alpha   90.00
_cell.angle_beta   90.00
_cell.angle_gamma   90.00
#
_symmetry.space_group_name_H-M   'P 1'
#
loop_
_entity.id
_entity.type
_entity.pdbx_description
1 polymer ?
#
loop_
_entity_poly.entity_id
_entity_poly.type
_entity_poly.pdbx_seq_one_letter_code
_entity_poly.pdbx_strand_id
1 'polypeptide(L)'
;MAAAPKFKRILLKLSGEALMGDLAYGTDAGEVRRIAEQVGAIRARGVEVAIVVGAGNIYRGLSAAAEGMDRATGDYMGMLATVLNALTLQDALEKRGEHTRVLSAIDIKEIGEPYIRRRAIRHLEKGRVVIFAAGTGNPFFTTDTAAALRALEIRAEAILMAKNGVEGVYDSDPAVNPDAKFIEAIGHREAIERGLKVMDSTALSLCMDNDLPIYVFNMGDAANIDRIVSGERVGTLVSSAPAG
;
A
#
# COMPACT_ATOMS: atom_id res chain seq x y z
N MET A 1 -10.56 12.31 24.99
CA MET A 1 -10.65 12.72 23.57
C MET A 1 -9.45 12.11 22.86
N ALA A 2 -9.64 11.42 21.74
CA ALA A 2 -8.50 10.94 20.92
C ALA A 2 -7.68 12.14 20.43
N ALA A 3 -6.35 12.01 20.39
CA ALA A 3 -5.47 13.05 19.87
C ALA A 3 -5.81 13.35 18.39
N ALA A 4 -5.58 14.60 17.96
CA ALA A 4 -5.75 14.97 16.56
C ALA A 4 -4.80 14.09 15.69
N PRO A 5 -5.24 13.65 14.51
CA PRO A 5 -4.40 12.82 13.65
C PRO A 5 -3.17 13.61 13.17
N LYS A 6 -2.03 12.94 13.11
CA LYS A 6 -0.76 13.49 12.61
C LYS A 6 -0.83 13.84 11.13
N PHE A 7 -1.60 13.06 10.36
CA PHE A 7 -1.71 13.20 8.91
C PHE A 7 -3.14 13.56 8.51
N LYS A 8 -3.26 14.47 7.57
CA LYS A 8 -4.54 14.78 6.90
C LYS A 8 -4.83 13.77 5.79
N ARG A 9 -3.81 13.33 5.04
CA ARG A 9 -3.94 12.43 3.90
C ARG A 9 -2.82 11.42 3.88
N ILE A 10 -3.17 10.14 3.78
CA ILE A 10 -2.23 9.03 3.68
C ILE A 10 -2.51 8.16 2.46
N LEU A 11 -1.48 7.44 2.01
CA LEU A 11 -1.64 6.32 1.10
C LEU A 11 -1.27 5.03 1.83
N LEU A 12 -2.23 4.10 1.94
CA LEU A 12 -2.02 2.77 2.48
C LEU A 12 -1.65 1.81 1.34
N LYS A 13 -0.47 1.21 1.40
CA LYS A 13 -0.05 0.18 0.46
C LYS A 13 -0.19 -1.19 1.10
N LEU A 14 -0.97 -2.04 0.45
CA LEU A 14 -1.22 -3.43 0.85
C LEU A 14 -0.59 -4.40 -0.14
N SER A 15 0.01 -5.50 0.33
CA SER A 15 0.30 -6.64 -0.54
C SER A 15 -1.00 -7.39 -0.86
N GLY A 16 -1.08 -8.07 -2.01
CA GLY A 16 -2.22 -8.94 -2.28
C GLY A 16 -2.38 -10.04 -1.23
N GLU A 17 -1.26 -10.54 -0.71
CA GLU A 17 -1.23 -11.56 0.34
C GLU A 17 -1.90 -11.10 1.64
N ALA A 18 -1.98 -9.80 1.90
CA ALA A 18 -2.72 -9.26 3.06
C ALA A 18 -4.24 -9.55 2.98
N LEU A 19 -4.76 -9.82 1.78
CA LEU A 19 -6.16 -10.18 1.59
C LEU A 19 -6.41 -11.70 1.62
N MET A 20 -5.35 -12.49 1.67
CA MET A 20 -5.41 -13.94 1.48
C MET A 20 -5.63 -14.70 2.80
N GLY A 21 -5.19 -14.14 3.93
CA GLY A 21 -5.16 -14.86 5.20
C GLY A 21 -4.35 -16.15 5.09
N ASP A 22 -4.89 -17.24 5.61
CA ASP A 22 -4.26 -18.57 5.57
C ASP A 22 -4.54 -19.33 4.25
N LEU A 23 -5.25 -18.72 3.30
CA LEU A 23 -5.53 -19.35 2.01
C LEU A 23 -4.26 -19.39 1.15
N ALA A 24 -4.14 -20.43 0.31
CA ALA A 24 -3.05 -20.53 -0.66
C ALA A 24 -3.25 -19.62 -1.89
N TYR A 25 -4.47 -19.11 -2.11
CA TYR A 25 -4.86 -18.34 -3.29
C TYR A 25 -6.15 -17.56 -3.03
N GLY A 26 -6.30 -16.39 -3.67
CA GLY A 26 -7.54 -15.61 -3.64
C GLY A 26 -7.63 -14.65 -2.46
N THR A 27 -8.85 -14.42 -1.96
CA THR A 27 -9.12 -13.48 -0.87
C THR A 27 -9.91 -14.13 0.24
N ASP A 28 -9.50 -13.93 1.49
CA ASP A 28 -10.25 -14.33 2.68
C ASP A 28 -11.22 -13.21 3.10
N ALA A 29 -12.48 -13.55 3.26
CA ALA A 29 -13.52 -12.57 3.60
C ALA A 29 -13.35 -11.98 5.02
N GLY A 30 -12.70 -12.69 5.93
CA GLY A 30 -12.38 -12.22 7.28
C GLY A 30 -11.31 -11.15 7.23
N GLU A 31 -10.20 -11.42 6.51
CA GLU A 31 -9.10 -10.49 6.34
C GLU A 31 -9.54 -9.20 5.61
N VAL A 32 -10.31 -9.36 4.55
CA VAL A 32 -10.86 -8.21 3.82
C VAL A 32 -11.74 -7.33 4.72
N ARG A 33 -12.60 -7.95 5.55
CA ARG A 33 -13.41 -7.20 6.54
C ARG A 33 -12.54 -6.51 7.57
N ARG A 34 -11.52 -7.18 8.11
CA ARG A 34 -10.58 -6.63 9.09
C ARG A 34 -9.86 -5.39 8.53
N ILE A 35 -9.39 -5.45 7.29
CA ILE A 35 -8.77 -4.31 6.62
C ILE A 35 -9.78 -3.16 6.46
N ALA A 36 -11.00 -3.46 6.01
CA ALA A 36 -12.05 -2.45 5.86
C ALA A 36 -12.40 -1.77 7.21
N GLU A 37 -12.36 -2.51 8.32
CA GLU A 37 -12.54 -1.98 9.68
C GLU A 37 -11.46 -0.98 10.05
N GLN A 38 -10.21 -1.33 9.85
CA GLN A 38 -9.09 -0.46 10.15
C GLN A 38 -9.13 0.82 9.31
N VAL A 39 -9.41 0.71 8.01
CA VAL A 39 -9.55 1.87 7.11
C VAL A 39 -10.71 2.77 7.57
N GLY A 40 -11.87 2.20 7.89
CA GLY A 40 -13.03 2.95 8.39
C GLY A 40 -12.73 3.69 9.70
N ALA A 41 -12.00 3.06 10.63
CA ALA A 41 -11.61 3.68 11.89
C ALA A 41 -10.74 4.92 11.70
N ILE A 42 -9.77 4.86 10.78
CA ILE A 42 -8.89 6.01 10.48
C ILE A 42 -9.69 7.11 9.78
N ARG A 43 -10.54 6.74 8.83
CA ARG A 43 -11.39 7.70 8.12
C ARG A 43 -12.33 8.43 9.08
N ALA A 44 -12.90 7.74 10.07
CA ALA A 44 -13.74 8.33 11.10
C ALA A 44 -13.02 9.41 11.93
N ARG A 45 -11.68 9.38 11.99
CA ARG A 45 -10.85 10.43 12.61
C ARG A 45 -10.61 11.63 11.69
N GLY A 46 -11.19 11.65 10.48
CA GLY A 46 -11.05 12.75 9.52
C GLY A 46 -9.83 12.64 8.61
N VAL A 47 -9.13 11.49 8.59
CA VAL A 47 -8.01 11.25 7.68
C VAL A 47 -8.52 10.86 6.30
N GLU A 48 -8.00 11.48 5.26
CA GLU A 48 -8.25 11.11 3.87
C GLU A 48 -7.38 9.90 3.50
N VAL A 49 -8.02 8.80 3.09
CA VAL A 49 -7.35 7.51 2.85
C VAL A 49 -7.40 7.12 1.39
N ALA A 50 -6.22 6.96 0.79
CA ALA A 50 -6.03 6.30 -0.49
C ALA A 50 -5.37 4.92 -0.28
N ILE A 51 -5.70 3.96 -1.14
CA ILE A 51 -5.18 2.59 -1.07
C ILE A 51 -4.57 2.19 -2.41
N VAL A 52 -3.41 1.54 -2.37
CA VAL A 52 -2.85 0.74 -3.45
C VAL A 52 -2.75 -0.70 -2.98
N VAL A 53 -3.28 -1.64 -3.73
CA VAL A 53 -3.24 -3.06 -3.39
C VAL A 53 -2.50 -3.85 -4.47
N GLY A 54 -1.60 -4.76 -4.05
CA GLY A 54 -0.92 -5.71 -4.92
C GLY A 54 -1.82 -6.87 -5.35
N ALA A 55 -1.28 -7.79 -6.14
CA ALA A 55 -2.02 -8.93 -6.70
C ALA A 55 -1.36 -10.28 -6.43
N GLY A 56 -0.36 -10.36 -5.54
CA GLY A 56 0.39 -11.59 -5.28
C GLY A 56 -0.42 -12.79 -4.79
N ASN A 57 -1.62 -12.54 -4.27
CA ASN A 57 -2.61 -13.57 -3.89
C ASN A 57 -3.36 -14.18 -5.08
N ILE A 58 -3.36 -13.52 -6.23
CA ILE A 58 -4.10 -13.94 -7.45
C ILE A 58 -3.12 -14.28 -8.57
N TYR A 59 -2.14 -13.41 -8.81
CA TYR A 59 -1.25 -13.55 -9.94
C TYR A 59 0.13 -12.92 -9.68
N ARG A 60 1.19 -13.64 -10.06
CA ARG A 60 2.59 -13.21 -9.96
C ARG A 60 3.23 -13.22 -11.34
N GLY A 61 3.26 -12.06 -12.00
CA GLY A 61 3.79 -11.91 -13.37
C GLY A 61 5.27 -12.32 -13.50
N LEU A 62 6.11 -12.09 -12.47
CA LEU A 62 7.50 -12.55 -12.45
C LEU A 62 7.62 -14.08 -12.52
N SER A 63 6.77 -14.82 -11.82
CA SER A 63 6.77 -16.28 -11.86
C SER A 63 6.32 -16.80 -13.22
N ALA A 64 5.27 -16.19 -13.82
CA ALA A 64 4.80 -16.54 -15.14
C ALA A 64 5.84 -16.23 -16.24
N ALA A 65 6.57 -15.12 -16.13
CA ALA A 65 7.66 -14.80 -17.06
C ALA A 65 8.82 -15.82 -16.96
N ALA A 66 9.12 -16.33 -15.76
CA ALA A 66 10.11 -17.38 -15.57
C ALA A 66 9.71 -18.71 -16.23
N GLU A 67 8.41 -18.94 -16.46
CA GLU A 67 7.85 -20.09 -17.17
C GLU A 67 7.71 -19.87 -18.69
N GLY A 68 8.26 -18.76 -19.23
CA GLY A 68 8.32 -18.46 -20.67
C GLY A 68 7.20 -17.54 -21.19
N MET A 69 6.38 -16.97 -20.30
CA MET A 69 5.41 -15.95 -20.71
C MET A 69 6.13 -14.62 -21.01
N ASP A 70 5.61 -13.87 -21.99
CA ASP A 70 6.06 -12.49 -22.22
C ASP A 70 5.84 -11.62 -20.96
N ARG A 71 6.88 -10.91 -20.53
CA ARG A 71 6.86 -10.12 -19.30
C ARG A 71 5.77 -9.06 -19.31
N ALA A 72 5.58 -8.35 -20.42
CA ALA A 72 4.58 -7.30 -20.50
C ALA A 72 3.17 -7.89 -20.38
N THR A 73 2.93 -9.04 -21.02
CA THR A 73 1.66 -9.79 -20.90
C THR A 73 1.40 -10.21 -19.45
N GLY A 74 2.40 -10.77 -18.78
CA GLY A 74 2.32 -11.14 -17.35
C GLY A 74 2.02 -9.93 -16.45
N ASP A 75 2.65 -8.79 -16.71
CA ASP A 75 2.41 -7.56 -15.95
C ASP A 75 0.97 -7.02 -16.17
N TYR A 76 0.42 -7.09 -17.38
CA TYR A 76 -0.99 -6.75 -17.64
C TYR A 76 -1.95 -7.69 -16.89
N MET A 77 -1.68 -8.98 -16.83
CA MET A 77 -2.48 -9.91 -16.04
C MET A 77 -2.42 -9.56 -14.54
N GLY A 78 -1.23 -9.19 -14.04
CA GLY A 78 -1.06 -8.68 -12.68
C GLY A 78 -1.86 -7.39 -12.43
N MET A 79 -1.89 -6.46 -13.38
CA MET A 79 -2.72 -5.25 -13.30
C MET A 79 -4.20 -5.59 -13.18
N LEU A 80 -4.73 -6.52 -14.00
CA LEU A 80 -6.11 -6.99 -13.90
C LEU A 80 -6.40 -7.66 -12.55
N ALA A 81 -5.46 -8.43 -12.02
CA ALA A 81 -5.59 -9.05 -10.72
C ALA A 81 -5.64 -8.00 -9.58
N THR A 82 -4.95 -6.86 -9.70
CA THR A 82 -5.13 -5.75 -8.74
C THR A 82 -6.53 -5.14 -8.80
N VAL A 83 -7.17 -5.13 -9.98
CA VAL A 83 -8.56 -4.66 -10.11
C VAL A 83 -9.51 -5.57 -9.34
N LEU A 84 -9.33 -6.89 -9.40
CA LEU A 84 -10.14 -7.84 -8.60
C LEU A 84 -10.02 -7.54 -7.10
N ASN A 85 -8.79 -7.36 -6.61
CA ASN A 85 -8.56 -7.00 -5.20
C ASN A 85 -9.16 -5.64 -4.83
N ALA A 86 -9.08 -4.66 -5.72
CA ALA A 86 -9.67 -3.34 -5.50
C ALA A 86 -11.19 -3.39 -5.37
N LEU A 87 -11.87 -4.18 -6.21
CA LEU A 87 -13.33 -4.38 -6.13
C LEU A 87 -13.73 -5.13 -4.85
N THR A 88 -12.94 -6.14 -4.44
CA THR A 88 -13.17 -6.87 -3.19
C THR A 88 -13.10 -5.94 -1.98
N LEU A 89 -12.09 -5.05 -1.94
CA LEU A 89 -11.96 -4.06 -0.88
C LEU A 89 -13.07 -3.00 -0.95
N GLN A 90 -13.45 -2.55 -2.14
CA GLN A 90 -14.55 -1.59 -2.33
C GLN A 90 -15.84 -2.14 -1.76
N ASP A 91 -16.23 -3.37 -2.11
CA ASP A 91 -17.45 -4.01 -1.60
C ASP A 91 -17.45 -4.10 -0.06
N ALA A 92 -16.33 -4.50 0.53
CA ALA A 92 -16.20 -4.60 1.98
C ALA A 92 -16.29 -3.23 2.69
N LEU A 93 -15.68 -2.18 2.13
CA LEU A 93 -15.75 -0.83 2.64
C LEU A 93 -17.18 -0.25 2.51
N GLU A 94 -17.81 -0.43 1.36
CA GLU A 94 -19.17 0.08 1.12
C GLU A 94 -20.21 -0.63 1.98
N LYS A 95 -20.06 -1.92 2.27
CA LYS A 95 -20.90 -2.66 3.25
C LYS A 95 -20.78 -2.11 4.67
N ARG A 96 -19.73 -1.38 4.98
CA ARG A 96 -19.54 -0.67 6.27
C ARG A 96 -19.97 0.79 6.23
N GLY A 97 -20.55 1.25 5.11
CA GLY A 97 -20.98 2.64 4.93
C GLY A 97 -19.85 3.58 4.49
N GLU A 98 -18.66 3.06 4.16
CA GLU A 98 -17.55 3.86 3.68
C GLU A 98 -17.68 4.10 2.16
N HIS A 99 -18.02 5.32 1.77
CA HIS A 99 -18.09 5.67 0.36
C HIS A 99 -16.73 5.48 -0.30
N THR A 100 -16.64 4.57 -1.25
CA THR A 100 -15.38 4.17 -1.89
C THR A 100 -15.42 4.38 -3.41
N ARG A 101 -14.27 4.69 -4.02
CA ARG A 101 -14.11 4.79 -5.47
C ARG A 101 -12.86 4.06 -5.93
N VAL A 102 -13.02 3.16 -6.90
CA VAL A 102 -11.91 2.53 -7.60
C VAL A 102 -11.55 3.37 -8.81
N LEU A 103 -10.29 3.80 -8.89
CA LEU A 103 -9.72 4.53 -10.03
C LEU A 103 -8.67 3.64 -10.68
N SER A 104 -8.87 3.30 -11.94
CA SER A 104 -8.00 2.39 -12.70
C SER A 104 -7.04 3.13 -13.61
N ALA A 105 -5.79 2.70 -13.63
CA ALA A 105 -4.75 3.22 -14.53
C ALA A 105 -4.89 2.68 -15.97
N ILE A 106 -5.68 1.62 -16.18
CA ILE A 106 -6.08 1.13 -17.51
C ILE A 106 -7.59 1.31 -17.67
N ASP A 107 -8.05 1.51 -18.88
CA ASP A 107 -9.47 1.76 -19.17
C ASP A 107 -10.32 0.49 -18.96
N ILE A 108 -11.17 0.52 -17.93
CA ILE A 108 -12.17 -0.52 -17.60
C ILE A 108 -13.44 0.21 -17.15
N LYS A 109 -14.04 0.96 -18.05
CA LYS A 109 -15.07 1.97 -17.77
C LYS A 109 -16.32 1.44 -17.07
N GLU A 110 -16.67 0.18 -17.30
CA GLU A 110 -17.84 -0.48 -16.70
C GLU A 110 -17.61 -0.87 -15.23
N ILE A 111 -16.34 -0.90 -14.78
CA ILE A 111 -15.95 -1.45 -13.46
C ILE A 111 -15.41 -0.36 -12.55
N GLY A 112 -14.58 0.55 -13.09
CA GLY A 112 -13.91 1.58 -12.32
C GLY A 112 -13.78 2.89 -13.08
N GLU A 113 -13.59 3.99 -12.35
CA GLU A 113 -13.36 5.29 -12.98
C GLU A 113 -11.94 5.32 -13.59
N PRO A 114 -11.75 5.91 -14.78
CA PRO A 114 -10.40 6.20 -15.28
C PRO A 114 -9.66 7.10 -14.30
N TYR A 115 -8.39 6.77 -14.03
CA TYR A 115 -7.56 7.57 -13.16
C TYR A 115 -7.33 8.96 -13.73
N ILE A 116 -7.79 9.97 -13.03
CA ILE A 116 -7.48 11.38 -13.26
C ILE A 116 -7.10 12.01 -11.93
N ARG A 117 -5.87 12.54 -11.82
CA ARG A 117 -5.31 13.09 -10.57
C ARG A 117 -6.28 14.02 -9.82
N ARG A 118 -6.88 15.00 -10.52
CA ARG A 118 -7.81 15.96 -9.90
C ARG A 118 -9.08 15.30 -9.40
N ARG A 119 -9.55 14.24 -10.06
CA ARG A 119 -10.71 13.46 -9.64
C ARG A 119 -10.41 12.68 -8.36
N ALA A 120 -9.24 12.04 -8.28
CA ALA A 120 -8.80 11.35 -7.07
C ALA A 120 -8.76 12.29 -5.87
N ILE A 121 -8.11 13.46 -6.00
CA ILE A 121 -8.07 14.48 -4.95
C ILE A 121 -9.50 14.90 -4.55
N ARG A 122 -10.37 15.14 -5.51
CA ARG A 122 -11.75 15.56 -5.23
C ARG A 122 -12.55 14.48 -4.49
N HIS A 123 -12.31 13.20 -4.76
CA HIS A 123 -12.93 12.12 -3.99
C HIS A 123 -12.44 12.12 -2.54
N LEU A 124 -11.15 12.23 -2.31
CA LEU A 124 -10.55 12.30 -0.97
C LEU A 124 -11.10 13.49 -0.17
N GLU A 125 -11.13 14.69 -0.76
CA GLU A 125 -11.71 15.89 -0.15
C GLU A 125 -13.19 15.75 0.23
N LYS A 126 -13.93 14.89 -0.48
CA LYS A 126 -15.32 14.54 -0.14
C LYS A 126 -15.44 13.43 0.91
N GLY A 127 -14.33 13.03 1.56
CA GLY A 127 -14.30 12.00 2.56
C GLY A 127 -14.53 10.58 2.01
N ARG A 128 -14.29 10.35 0.72
CA ARG A 128 -14.36 9.01 0.10
C ARG A 128 -13.02 8.31 0.22
N VAL A 129 -13.04 7.00 0.43
CA VAL A 129 -11.86 6.17 0.25
C VAL A 129 -11.59 6.03 -1.25
N VAL A 130 -10.34 6.16 -1.67
CA VAL A 130 -9.92 5.97 -3.06
C VAL A 130 -9.03 4.75 -3.15
N ILE A 131 -9.36 3.81 -4.03
CA ILE A 131 -8.51 2.64 -4.29
C ILE A 131 -7.95 2.79 -5.71
N PHE A 132 -6.62 2.81 -5.82
CA PHE A 132 -5.94 2.83 -7.12
C PHE A 132 -5.69 1.41 -7.60
N ALA A 133 -6.25 1.08 -8.75
CA ALA A 133 -6.14 -0.21 -9.40
C ALA A 133 -5.28 -0.14 -10.65
N ALA A 134 -4.84 -1.29 -11.16
CA ALA A 134 -3.98 -1.46 -12.33
C ALA A 134 -2.59 -0.80 -12.22
N GLY A 135 -2.09 -0.63 -11.00
CA GLY A 135 -0.73 -0.15 -10.76
C GLY A 135 -0.43 1.21 -11.38
N THR A 136 0.64 1.30 -12.16
CA THR A 136 0.98 2.49 -12.96
C THR A 136 0.26 2.54 -14.31
N GLY A 137 -0.34 1.42 -14.75
CA GLY A 137 -0.85 1.23 -16.11
C GLY A 137 0.23 0.83 -17.13
N ASN A 138 1.48 0.70 -16.70
CA ASN A 138 2.62 0.37 -17.56
C ASN A 138 3.31 -0.91 -17.06
N PRO A 139 3.67 -1.84 -17.97
CA PRO A 139 4.51 -2.98 -17.66
C PRO A 139 5.86 -2.56 -17.05
N PHE A 140 6.54 -3.51 -16.42
CA PHE A 140 7.88 -3.38 -15.79
C PHE A 140 7.90 -2.58 -14.47
N PHE A 141 6.79 -2.00 -14.04
CA PHE A 141 6.67 -1.34 -12.74
C PHE A 141 5.88 -2.19 -11.75
N THR A 142 6.27 -2.12 -10.49
CA THR A 142 5.58 -2.81 -9.41
C THR A 142 4.46 -1.95 -8.81
N THR A 143 3.67 -2.55 -7.90
CA THR A 143 2.69 -1.79 -7.10
C THR A 143 3.35 -0.89 -6.06
N ASP A 144 4.63 -1.09 -5.70
CA ASP A 144 5.38 -0.18 -4.84
C ASP A 144 5.67 1.14 -5.57
N THR A 145 6.13 1.06 -6.83
CA THR A 145 6.29 2.24 -7.71
C THR A 145 4.95 2.94 -7.91
N ALA A 146 3.85 2.19 -8.11
CA ALA A 146 2.53 2.78 -8.22
C ALA A 146 2.13 3.52 -6.92
N ALA A 147 2.40 2.95 -5.74
CA ALA A 147 2.10 3.58 -4.46
C ALA A 147 2.87 4.90 -4.29
N ALA A 148 4.17 4.92 -4.58
CA ALA A 148 4.99 6.14 -4.52
C ALA A 148 4.45 7.23 -5.48
N LEU A 149 4.20 6.86 -6.74
CA LEU A 149 3.68 7.78 -7.75
C LEU A 149 2.31 8.36 -7.34
N ARG A 150 1.35 7.51 -6.96
CA ARG A 150 0.01 7.97 -6.56
C ARG A 150 0.03 8.80 -5.29
N ALA A 151 0.86 8.44 -4.30
CA ALA A 151 1.01 9.24 -3.07
C ALA A 151 1.43 10.68 -3.38
N LEU A 152 2.43 10.86 -4.24
CA LEU A 152 2.89 12.19 -4.67
C LEU A 152 1.81 12.95 -5.45
N GLU A 153 1.16 12.29 -6.40
CA GLU A 153 0.13 12.89 -7.24
C GLU A 153 -1.05 13.42 -6.43
N ILE A 154 -1.47 12.68 -5.39
CA ILE A 154 -2.58 13.11 -4.52
C ILE A 154 -2.11 13.96 -3.34
N ARG A 155 -0.81 14.23 -3.20
CA ARG A 155 -0.20 14.93 -2.07
C ARG A 155 -0.48 14.24 -0.73
N ALA A 156 -0.26 12.93 -0.66
CA ALA A 156 -0.25 12.21 0.59
C ALA A 156 0.96 12.66 1.43
N GLU A 157 0.78 12.74 2.74
CA GLU A 157 1.82 13.17 3.68
C GLU A 157 2.72 12.00 4.11
N ALA A 158 2.26 10.76 3.89
CA ALA A 158 3.02 9.54 4.14
C ALA A 158 2.48 8.37 3.32
N ILE A 159 3.36 7.38 3.07
CA ILE A 159 2.96 6.04 2.67
C ILE A 159 3.00 5.14 3.91
N LEU A 160 1.91 4.46 4.19
CA LEU A 160 1.81 3.40 5.18
C LEU A 160 1.96 2.05 4.46
N MET A 161 3.14 1.43 4.59
CA MET A 161 3.50 0.19 3.93
C MET A 161 3.21 -0.98 4.86
N ALA A 162 2.08 -1.63 4.66
CA ALA A 162 1.68 -2.78 5.43
C ALA A 162 2.42 -4.05 5.00
N LYS A 163 3.05 -4.73 5.95
CA LYS A 163 3.68 -6.04 5.80
C LYS A 163 2.92 -7.08 6.62
N ASN A 164 3.03 -8.34 6.23
CA ASN A 164 2.51 -9.46 7.00
C ASN A 164 3.65 -10.19 7.70
N GLY A 165 3.48 -10.51 8.99
CA GLY A 165 4.40 -11.36 9.73
C GLY A 165 5.73 -10.73 10.14
N VAL A 166 5.97 -9.44 9.85
CA VAL A 166 7.18 -8.71 10.26
C VAL A 166 6.84 -7.33 10.77
N GLU A 167 7.50 -6.90 11.84
CA GLU A 167 7.20 -5.62 12.51
C GLU A 167 7.62 -4.39 11.70
N GLY A 168 8.56 -4.56 10.76
CA GLY A 168 9.07 -3.48 9.93
C GLY A 168 10.27 -3.93 9.10
N VAL A 169 11.31 -3.10 9.02
CA VAL A 169 12.54 -3.38 8.28
C VAL A 169 13.60 -3.95 9.21
N TYR A 170 14.34 -4.93 8.74
CA TYR A 170 15.45 -5.57 9.42
C TYR A 170 16.73 -5.46 8.56
N ASP A 171 17.90 -5.57 9.18
CA ASP A 171 19.20 -5.57 8.50
C ASP A 171 19.44 -6.81 7.63
N SER A 172 18.71 -7.88 7.90
CA SER A 172 18.68 -9.13 7.15
C SER A 172 17.30 -9.77 7.25
N ASP A 173 17.03 -10.82 6.49
CA ASP A 173 15.72 -11.49 6.50
C ASP A 173 15.51 -12.26 7.81
N PRO A 174 14.58 -11.87 8.69
CA PRO A 174 14.37 -12.53 9.99
C PRO A 174 13.82 -13.97 9.85
N ALA A 175 13.26 -14.33 8.71
CA ALA A 175 12.82 -15.72 8.46
C ALA A 175 14.01 -16.66 8.19
N VAL A 176 15.16 -16.13 7.79
CA VAL A 176 16.36 -16.88 7.46
C VAL A 176 17.44 -16.70 8.54
N ASN A 177 17.56 -15.48 9.07
CA ASN A 177 18.55 -15.12 10.10
C ASN A 177 17.84 -14.75 11.42
N PRO A 178 17.90 -15.63 12.45
CA PRO A 178 17.30 -15.33 13.77
C PRO A 178 17.93 -14.13 14.49
N ASP A 179 19.17 -13.76 14.13
CA ASP A 179 19.91 -12.63 14.70
C ASP A 179 19.65 -11.30 13.96
N ALA A 180 18.70 -11.29 12.99
CA ALA A 180 18.32 -10.10 12.25
C ALA A 180 17.89 -8.97 13.20
N LYS A 181 18.48 -7.79 13.03
CA LYS A 181 18.22 -6.63 13.87
C LYS A 181 17.14 -5.75 13.27
N PHE A 182 16.14 -5.45 14.06
CA PHE A 182 15.09 -4.51 13.71
C PHE A 182 15.65 -3.08 13.59
N ILE A 183 15.18 -2.33 12.60
CA ILE A 183 15.58 -0.95 12.32
C ILE A 183 14.37 -0.04 12.58
N GLU A 184 14.42 0.76 13.63
CA GLU A 184 13.32 1.68 13.97
C GLU A 184 13.19 2.85 13.00
N ALA A 185 14.32 3.38 12.51
CA ALA A 185 14.36 4.49 11.57
C ALA A 185 15.58 4.39 10.67
N ILE A 186 15.43 4.80 9.41
CA ILE A 186 16.52 4.76 8.42
C ILE A 186 16.30 5.83 7.34
N GLY A 187 17.39 6.33 6.77
CA GLY A 187 17.36 7.21 5.61
C GLY A 187 16.98 6.48 4.31
N HIS A 188 16.23 7.13 3.42
CA HIS A 188 15.93 6.54 2.10
C HIS A 188 17.21 6.11 1.37
N ARG A 189 18.24 6.97 1.33
CA ARG A 189 19.53 6.68 0.70
C ARG A 189 20.18 5.46 1.31
N GLU A 190 20.29 5.41 2.63
CA GLU A 190 20.89 4.28 3.34
C GLU A 190 20.13 2.98 3.09
N ALA A 191 18.79 3.03 3.03
CA ALA A 191 17.96 1.86 2.72
C ALA A 191 18.27 1.33 1.30
N ILE A 192 18.48 2.22 0.32
CA ILE A 192 18.86 1.85 -1.05
C ILE A 192 20.28 1.27 -1.07
N GLU A 193 21.27 1.94 -0.47
CA GLU A 193 22.68 1.51 -0.45
C GLU A 193 22.86 0.14 0.22
N ARG A 194 22.10 -0.11 1.28
CA ARG A 194 22.12 -1.41 1.99
C ARG A 194 21.25 -2.48 1.35
N GLY A 195 20.51 -2.16 0.28
CA GLY A 195 19.63 -3.11 -0.40
C GLY A 195 18.50 -3.67 0.48
N LEU A 196 18.00 -2.88 1.43
CA LEU A 196 16.97 -3.33 2.37
C LEU A 196 15.61 -3.51 1.68
N LYS A 197 14.87 -4.55 2.09
CA LYS A 197 13.57 -4.91 1.51
C LYS A 197 12.42 -4.02 2.03
N VAL A 198 12.52 -2.71 1.82
CA VAL A 198 11.44 -1.75 2.10
C VAL A 198 10.42 -1.78 0.96
N MET A 199 10.81 -1.23 -0.17
CA MET A 199 10.10 -1.17 -1.45
C MET A 199 11.10 -1.47 -2.57
N ASP A 200 10.65 -1.54 -3.83
CA ASP A 200 11.58 -1.56 -4.95
C ASP A 200 12.40 -0.25 -5.04
N SER A 201 13.58 -0.32 -5.65
CA SER A 201 14.51 0.81 -5.71
C SER A 201 13.93 2.04 -6.44
N THR A 202 13.08 1.82 -7.44
CA THR A 202 12.41 2.90 -8.19
C THR A 202 11.45 3.66 -7.27
N ALA A 203 10.66 2.94 -6.49
CA ALA A 203 9.74 3.52 -5.52
C ALA A 203 10.49 4.29 -4.41
N LEU A 204 11.56 3.69 -3.85
CA LEU A 204 12.40 4.34 -2.83
C LEU A 204 13.06 5.62 -3.36
N SER A 205 13.62 5.60 -4.58
CA SER A 205 14.22 6.79 -5.19
C SER A 205 13.18 7.89 -5.39
N LEU A 206 11.99 7.54 -5.85
CA LEU A 206 10.91 8.50 -6.05
C LEU A 206 10.45 9.13 -4.72
N CYS A 207 10.38 8.36 -3.64
CA CYS A 207 10.08 8.86 -2.30
C CYS A 207 11.22 9.75 -1.76
N MET A 208 12.48 9.36 -1.97
CA MET A 208 13.67 10.12 -1.57
C MET A 208 13.71 11.49 -2.23
N ASP A 209 13.52 11.55 -3.55
CA ASP A 209 13.60 12.78 -4.34
C ASP A 209 12.49 13.80 -3.99
N ASN A 210 11.43 13.34 -3.33
CA ASN A 210 10.27 14.15 -2.96
C ASN A 210 10.04 14.22 -1.43
N ASP A 211 10.99 13.79 -0.62
CA ASP A 211 10.91 13.80 0.85
C ASP A 211 9.64 13.12 1.42
N LEU A 212 9.12 12.10 0.73
CA LEU A 212 7.92 11.39 1.13
C LEU A 212 8.26 10.27 2.15
N PRO A 213 7.83 10.38 3.42
CA PRO A 213 8.11 9.36 4.42
C PRO A 213 7.31 8.08 4.19
N ILE A 214 7.93 6.94 4.54
CA ILE A 214 7.34 5.61 4.46
C ILE A 214 7.35 5.00 5.86
N TYR A 215 6.19 4.55 6.34
CA TYR A 215 6.05 3.78 7.57
C TYR A 215 5.85 2.32 7.21
N VAL A 216 6.84 1.48 7.53
CA VAL A 216 6.76 0.02 7.31
C VAL A 216 6.34 -0.64 8.61
N PHE A 217 5.22 -1.35 8.61
CA PHE A 217 4.63 -1.89 9.84
C PHE A 217 3.90 -3.21 9.62
N ASN A 218 3.66 -3.94 10.72
CA ASN A 218 2.90 -5.19 10.73
C ASN A 218 1.39 -4.90 10.66
N MET A 219 0.73 -5.40 9.60
CA MET A 219 -0.72 -5.29 9.42
C MET A 219 -1.52 -6.26 10.31
N GLY A 220 -0.87 -7.26 10.89
CA GLY A 220 -1.50 -8.23 11.79
C GLY A 220 -2.05 -7.61 13.07
N ASP A 221 -1.40 -6.58 13.59
CA ASP A 221 -1.91 -5.79 14.72
C ASP A 221 -2.85 -4.68 14.20
N ALA A 222 -4.14 -4.83 14.55
CA ALA A 222 -5.20 -3.91 14.11
C ALA A 222 -5.01 -2.47 14.64
N ALA A 223 -4.27 -2.27 15.71
CA ALA A 223 -4.03 -0.95 16.31
C ALA A 223 -2.94 -0.15 15.57
N ASN A 224 -2.06 -0.81 14.81
CA ASN A 224 -0.84 -0.18 14.30
C ASN A 224 -1.11 1.00 13.38
N ILE A 225 -2.10 0.93 12.50
CA ILE A 225 -2.43 2.06 11.61
C ILE A 225 -2.91 3.26 12.44
N ASP A 226 -3.80 3.02 13.42
CA ASP A 226 -4.32 4.09 14.28
C ASP A 226 -3.20 4.73 15.12
N ARG A 227 -2.28 3.94 15.65
CA ARG A 227 -1.10 4.40 16.39
C ARG A 227 -0.18 5.26 15.52
N ILE A 228 0.12 4.84 14.28
CA ILE A 228 0.92 5.63 13.32
C ILE A 228 0.22 6.97 13.02
N VAL A 229 -1.08 6.93 12.77
CA VAL A 229 -1.88 8.13 12.50
C VAL A 229 -1.96 9.04 13.73
N SER A 230 -1.87 8.50 14.94
CA SER A 230 -1.78 9.25 16.20
C SER A 230 -0.38 9.85 16.44
N GLY A 231 0.61 9.51 15.61
CA GLY A 231 1.99 10.00 15.74
C GLY A 231 2.90 9.13 16.58
N GLU A 232 2.44 7.94 16.99
CA GLU A 232 3.28 6.99 17.71
C GLU A 232 4.34 6.38 16.79
N ARG A 233 5.46 5.97 17.38
CA ARG A 233 6.50 5.21 16.68
C ARG A 233 6.09 3.74 16.61
N VAL A 234 5.71 3.28 15.42
CA VAL A 234 5.34 1.90 15.14
C VAL A 234 6.07 1.46 13.88
N GLY A 235 6.69 0.29 13.94
CA GLY A 235 7.42 -0.24 12.80
C GLY A 235 8.68 0.56 12.49
N THR A 236 9.02 0.66 11.21
CA THR A 236 10.18 1.39 10.70
C THR A 236 9.76 2.66 9.98
N LEU A 237 10.34 3.79 10.37
CA LEU A 237 10.24 5.05 9.61
C LEU A 237 11.39 5.13 8.60
N VAL A 238 11.06 5.25 7.31
CA VAL A 238 12.02 5.57 6.25
C VAL A 238 11.77 6.99 5.79
N SER A 239 12.77 7.89 5.92
CA SER A 239 12.62 9.32 5.61
C SER A 239 13.96 9.94 5.18
N SER A 240 13.94 11.11 4.57
CA SER A 240 15.18 11.82 4.17
C SER A 240 15.96 12.39 5.35
N ALA A 241 15.28 12.76 6.43
CA ALA A 241 15.93 13.15 7.68
C ALA A 241 15.99 11.94 8.63
N PRO A 242 17.18 11.60 9.18
CA PRO A 242 17.22 10.63 10.27
C PRO A 242 16.34 11.14 11.41
N ALA A 243 15.52 10.26 12.00
CA ALA A 243 14.78 10.60 13.20
C ALA A 243 15.79 10.95 14.30
N GLY A 244 15.86 12.21 14.66
CA GLY A 244 16.60 12.69 15.83
C GLY A 244 16.02 12.13 17.14
#